data_3672637e38aeafafff4593a480c270e2
#
_entry.id   3672637e38aeafafff4593a480c270e2
#
_cell.length_a   1.000
_cell.length_b   1.000
_cell.length_c   1.000
_cell.angle_alpha   90.00
_cell.angle_beta   90.00
_cell.angle_gamma   90.00
#
_symmetry.space_group_name_H-M   'P 1'
#
loop_
_entity.id
_entity.type
_entity.pdbx_description
1 polymer ?
#
loop_
_entity_poly.entity_id
_entity_poly.type
_entity_poly.pdbx_seq_one_letter_code
_entity_poly.pdbx_strand_id
1 'polypeptide(L)'
;MRVSEIGRRRRWNLAAALLLLLGGRSAFAQEPHTPPTADIRIKPAPMRVDASAGEDKTVKELVARYGERLRAEMRTVIGRADQDLIKGLGGGSLGAFVADVIRRTAEQITGEPIDVALQNSGGLRRPIARGKITLGTIYEVMPFENQIVVLEISGETLLALIRHLVARGNERVTDALSGVQIVACRGEVKTALVNGRAIDPHATYRLATSDYLHQGGSGYAMLATARRVLPTGLTIREALIAFIRSEAAAGRAIVAPVEERFRIECPER
;
A
#
# COMPACT_ATOMS: atom_id res chain seq x y z
N MET A 1 -7.72 -19.90 76.74
CA MET A 1 -6.84 -20.59 77.76
C MET A 1 -5.42 -20.17 77.48
N ARG A 2 -4.87 -19.42 78.46
CA ARG A 2 -3.45 -19.25 78.84
C ARG A 2 -2.51 -18.69 77.76
N VAL A 3 -2.07 -17.39 77.83
CA VAL A 3 -1.11 -16.84 78.84
C VAL A 3 0.30 -17.35 78.47
N SER A 4 1.31 -16.61 78.26
CA SER A 4 2.00 -15.48 78.92
C SER A 4 3.39 -15.48 78.30
N GLU A 5 3.92 -14.39 78.14
CA GLU A 5 4.82 -13.59 78.97
C GLU A 5 6.29 -13.70 78.59
N ILE A 6 6.87 -12.52 78.67
CA ILE A 6 8.18 -12.12 79.21
C ILE A 6 9.33 -12.15 78.19
N GLY A 7 10.03 -11.14 77.88
CA GLY A 7 10.30 -9.86 78.58
C GLY A 7 11.78 -9.57 78.48
N ARG A 8 12.07 -8.31 78.30
CA ARG A 8 13.25 -7.60 78.78
C ARG A 8 14.65 -7.86 78.23
N ARG A 9 15.15 -6.77 77.73
CA ARG A 9 16.56 -6.29 77.89
C ARG A 9 17.59 -6.78 76.87
N ARG A 10 18.02 -5.83 76.02
CA ARG A 10 19.33 -5.23 76.22
C ARG A 10 19.51 -4.01 75.28
N ARG A 11 19.39 -2.86 75.92
CA ARG A 11 20.07 -1.66 75.44
C ARG A 11 21.54 -1.96 75.58
N TRP A 12 22.30 -1.89 74.53
CA TRP A 12 23.73 -1.58 74.45
C TRP A 12 24.20 -2.00 73.05
N ASN A 13 24.81 -1.02 72.42
CA ASN A 13 25.54 -1.06 71.15
C ASN A 13 24.89 -0.31 69.97
N LEU A 14 24.45 0.91 70.27
CA LEU A 14 24.12 1.93 69.21
C LEU A 14 25.28 2.90 68.95
N ALA A 15 26.48 2.65 69.54
CA ALA A 15 27.64 3.54 69.36
C ALA A 15 28.75 2.98 68.42
N ALA A 16 28.67 1.73 67.99
CA ALA A 16 29.71 1.14 67.13
C ALA A 16 29.31 1.02 65.66
N ALA A 17 28.04 1.29 65.30
CA ALA A 17 27.55 1.20 63.93
C ALA A 17 27.62 2.52 63.14
N LEU A 18 28.01 3.62 63.75
CA LEU A 18 28.03 4.95 63.12
C LEU A 18 29.37 5.38 62.53
N LEU A 19 30.43 4.58 62.69
CA LEU A 19 31.78 4.94 62.21
C LEU A 19 32.24 4.13 60.99
N LEU A 20 31.40 3.24 60.43
CA LEU A 20 31.70 2.45 59.22
C LEU A 20 30.94 2.89 57.99
N LEU A 21 30.15 3.98 58.08
CA LEU A 21 29.36 4.52 56.93
C LEU A 21 29.97 5.77 56.27
N LEU A 22 31.16 6.18 56.68
CA LEU A 22 31.87 7.34 56.12
C LEU A 22 33.12 6.96 55.27
N GLY A 23 33.33 5.69 55.02
CA GLY A 23 34.43 5.22 54.21
C GLY A 23 33.98 4.80 52.81
N GLY A 24 34.20 5.63 51.80
CA GLY A 24 34.39 5.14 50.45
C GLY A 24 33.19 5.06 49.52
N ARG A 25 32.50 6.13 49.22
CA ARG A 25 31.87 6.31 47.93
C ARG A 25 32.76 7.20 47.04
N SER A 26 33.87 6.60 46.57
CA SER A 26 34.45 7.11 45.32
C SER A 26 33.49 6.74 44.21
N ALA A 27 32.56 7.64 43.94
CA ALA A 27 31.80 7.60 42.69
C ALA A 27 32.82 7.88 41.59
N PHE A 28 33.26 6.82 40.93
CA PHE A 28 33.80 6.95 39.59
C PHE A 28 32.65 7.50 38.76
N ALA A 29 32.60 8.81 38.60
CA ALA A 29 31.82 9.46 37.55
C ALA A 29 32.41 8.98 36.23
N GLN A 30 31.82 7.94 35.67
CA GLN A 30 32.06 7.57 34.28
C GLN A 30 31.51 8.73 33.46
N GLU A 31 32.39 9.55 32.94
CA GLU A 31 32.00 10.56 31.95
C GLU A 31 31.25 9.83 30.82
N PRO A 32 30.10 10.34 30.41
CA PRO A 32 29.40 9.76 29.26
C PRO A 32 30.33 9.83 28.07
N HIS A 33 30.80 8.66 27.59
CA HIS A 33 31.47 8.53 26.32
C HIS A 33 30.50 9.00 25.24
N THR A 34 30.54 10.27 24.91
CA THR A 34 29.97 10.77 23.67
C THR A 34 30.87 10.24 22.55
N PRO A 35 30.37 9.33 21.70
CA PRO A 35 31.16 8.91 20.55
C PRO A 35 31.48 10.15 19.73
N PRO A 36 32.71 10.28 19.20
CA PRO A 36 33.05 11.40 18.35
C PRO A 36 32.06 11.44 17.18
N THR A 37 31.24 12.45 17.12
CA THR A 37 30.42 12.77 15.96
C THR A 37 31.40 13.16 14.85
N ALA A 38 31.91 12.16 14.14
CA ALA A 38 32.59 12.42 12.89
C ALA A 38 31.57 13.06 11.96
N ASP A 39 31.82 14.32 11.61
CA ASP A 39 31.04 15.06 10.61
C ASP A 39 31.36 14.46 9.23
N ILE A 40 30.77 13.27 8.95
CA ILE A 40 30.97 12.58 7.68
C ILE A 40 30.18 13.33 6.62
N ARG A 41 30.84 14.27 5.96
CA ARG A 41 30.28 14.92 4.77
C ARG A 41 30.42 13.99 3.57
N ILE A 42 29.40 13.18 3.34
CA ILE A 42 29.29 12.41 2.10
C ILE A 42 28.94 13.40 0.97
N LYS A 43 29.89 13.64 0.07
CA LYS A 43 29.61 14.29 -1.21
C LYS A 43 29.21 13.20 -2.20
N PRO A 44 27.92 13.01 -2.52
CA PRO A 44 27.55 12.05 -3.54
C PRO A 44 28.07 12.54 -4.89
N ALA A 45 29.02 11.83 -5.47
CA ALA A 45 29.39 12.01 -6.86
C ALA A 45 28.60 10.99 -7.69
N PRO A 46 27.70 11.41 -8.59
CA PRO A 46 27.01 10.49 -9.47
C PRO A 46 28.03 9.82 -10.38
N MET A 47 28.24 8.51 -10.18
CA MET A 47 29.03 7.71 -11.10
C MET A 47 28.09 7.17 -12.19
N ARG A 48 28.32 7.60 -13.42
CA ARG A 48 27.58 7.13 -14.57
C ARG A 48 28.16 5.79 -15.00
N VAL A 49 27.37 4.75 -14.98
CA VAL A 49 27.71 3.46 -15.58
C VAL A 49 27.25 3.51 -17.03
N ASP A 50 28.17 3.47 -17.96
CA ASP A 50 27.89 3.46 -19.40
C ASP A 50 28.66 2.28 -20.07
N ALA A 51 28.61 2.20 -21.40
CA ALA A 51 29.23 1.13 -22.16
C ALA A 51 30.77 1.01 -21.97
N SER A 52 31.42 2.01 -21.42
CA SER A 52 32.88 2.00 -21.13
C SER A 52 33.21 1.20 -19.86
N ALA A 53 32.24 0.94 -18.99
CA ALA A 53 32.45 0.19 -17.75
C ALA A 53 32.82 -1.29 -17.96
N GLY A 54 32.67 -1.77 -19.19
CA GLY A 54 32.90 -3.18 -19.53
C GLY A 54 31.83 -4.12 -19.02
N GLU A 55 31.81 -5.32 -19.51
CA GLU A 55 30.87 -6.37 -19.07
C GLU A 55 31.63 -7.45 -18.28
N ASP A 56 31.13 -7.77 -17.07
CA ASP A 56 31.58 -8.95 -16.36
C ASP A 56 31.09 -10.20 -17.08
N LYS A 57 32.02 -11.03 -17.56
CA LYS A 57 31.69 -12.23 -18.34
C LYS A 57 30.85 -13.22 -17.55
N THR A 58 31.14 -13.42 -16.26
CA THR A 58 30.42 -14.37 -15.40
C THR A 58 28.98 -13.93 -15.21
N VAL A 59 28.76 -12.63 -14.96
CA VAL A 59 27.41 -12.05 -14.83
C VAL A 59 26.67 -12.12 -16.18
N LYS A 60 27.34 -11.83 -17.29
CA LYS A 60 26.77 -11.92 -18.64
C LYS A 60 26.31 -13.34 -18.96
N GLU A 61 27.12 -14.35 -18.69
CA GLU A 61 26.78 -15.78 -18.91
C GLU A 61 25.62 -16.20 -18.01
N LEU A 62 25.60 -15.80 -16.75
CA LEU A 62 24.50 -16.06 -15.82
C LEU A 62 23.19 -15.44 -16.34
N VAL A 63 23.21 -14.15 -16.73
CA VAL A 63 22.04 -13.45 -17.27
C VAL A 63 21.57 -14.09 -18.58
N ALA A 64 22.50 -14.50 -19.47
CA ALA A 64 22.16 -15.14 -20.72
C ALA A 64 21.45 -16.48 -20.49
N ARG A 65 21.91 -17.29 -19.53
CA ARG A 65 21.36 -18.60 -19.19
C ARG A 65 19.87 -18.58 -18.82
N TYR A 66 19.48 -17.57 -18.04
CA TYR A 66 18.08 -17.41 -17.59
C TYR A 66 17.27 -16.46 -18.49
N GLY A 67 17.95 -15.51 -19.13
CA GLY A 67 17.29 -14.43 -19.86
C GLY A 67 16.55 -14.88 -21.11
N GLU A 68 17.01 -15.93 -21.80
CA GLU A 68 16.35 -16.40 -23.03
C GLU A 68 14.99 -17.04 -22.73
N ARG A 69 14.93 -17.93 -21.74
CA ARG A 69 13.69 -18.56 -21.28
C ARG A 69 12.71 -17.52 -20.74
N LEU A 70 13.19 -16.64 -19.88
CA LEU A 70 12.38 -15.56 -19.32
C LEU A 70 11.81 -14.65 -20.41
N ARG A 71 12.63 -14.23 -21.38
CA ARG A 71 12.16 -13.40 -22.51
C ARG A 71 11.12 -14.12 -23.36
N ALA A 72 11.26 -15.44 -23.58
CA ALA A 72 10.26 -16.21 -24.30
C ALA A 72 8.93 -16.24 -23.55
N GLU A 73 8.96 -16.48 -22.24
CA GLU A 73 7.79 -16.48 -21.38
C GLU A 73 7.10 -15.10 -21.35
N MET A 74 7.88 -14.03 -21.17
CA MET A 74 7.35 -12.64 -21.13
C MET A 74 6.70 -12.20 -22.45
N ARG A 75 7.08 -12.81 -23.60
CA ARG A 75 6.44 -12.56 -24.91
C ARG A 75 5.15 -13.34 -25.14
N THR A 76 4.78 -14.24 -24.22
CA THR A 76 3.52 -15.00 -24.34
C THR A 76 2.33 -14.04 -24.36
N VAL A 77 1.55 -14.09 -25.43
CA VAL A 77 0.30 -13.31 -25.56
C VAL A 77 -0.76 -13.94 -24.67
N ILE A 78 -1.33 -13.14 -23.77
CA ILE A 78 -2.36 -13.56 -22.81
C ILE A 78 -3.74 -12.98 -23.10
N GLY A 79 -3.83 -12.01 -24.01
CA GLY A 79 -5.08 -11.38 -24.42
C GLY A 79 -4.84 -10.21 -25.37
N ARG A 80 -5.85 -9.38 -25.54
CA ARG A 80 -5.77 -8.15 -26.34
C ARG A 80 -6.59 -7.03 -25.73
N ALA A 81 -6.21 -5.78 -25.96
CA ALA A 81 -6.99 -4.57 -25.65
C ALA A 81 -7.56 -3.95 -26.93
N ASP A 82 -8.81 -3.50 -26.89
CA ASP A 82 -9.45 -2.84 -28.03
C ASP A 82 -9.06 -1.37 -28.17
N GLN A 83 -8.51 -0.79 -27.09
CA GLN A 83 -8.06 0.61 -27.03
C GLN A 83 -6.90 0.75 -26.06
N ASP A 84 -6.26 1.90 -26.07
CA ASP A 84 -5.24 2.22 -25.10
C ASP A 84 -5.86 2.39 -23.70
N LEU A 85 -5.28 1.70 -22.71
CA LEU A 85 -5.61 1.93 -21.29
C LEU A 85 -4.53 2.82 -20.69
N ILE A 86 -4.90 4.03 -20.32
CA ILE A 86 -3.99 5.07 -19.87
C ILE A 86 -4.38 5.61 -18.48
N LYS A 87 -3.42 6.15 -17.76
CA LYS A 87 -3.69 6.88 -16.52
C LYS A 87 -4.29 8.24 -16.84
N GLY A 88 -5.16 8.72 -15.94
CA GLY A 88 -5.82 10.01 -16.10
C GLY A 88 -6.58 10.42 -14.85
N LEU A 89 -7.48 11.37 -14.99
CA LEU A 89 -8.37 11.80 -13.91
C LEU A 89 -9.20 10.62 -13.40
N GLY A 90 -9.33 10.49 -12.06
CA GLY A 90 -10.04 9.36 -11.44
C GLY A 90 -9.40 8.00 -11.73
N GLY A 91 -8.08 7.97 -12.03
CA GLY A 91 -7.34 6.77 -12.42
C GLY A 91 -7.23 6.58 -13.94
N GLY A 92 -8.04 7.25 -14.74
CA GLY A 92 -8.17 7.03 -16.17
C GLY A 92 -8.67 5.63 -16.51
N SER A 93 -8.63 5.26 -17.78
CA SER A 93 -9.10 3.94 -18.25
C SER A 93 -8.29 2.78 -17.64
N LEU A 94 -6.99 2.96 -17.45
CA LEU A 94 -6.14 1.93 -16.85
C LEU A 94 -6.46 1.72 -15.37
N GLY A 95 -6.53 2.80 -14.59
CA GLY A 95 -6.85 2.71 -13.17
C GLY A 95 -8.21 2.11 -12.91
N ALA A 96 -9.22 2.57 -13.67
CA ALA A 96 -10.58 2.03 -13.60
C ALA A 96 -10.64 0.54 -13.91
N PHE A 97 -9.96 0.10 -14.99
CA PHE A 97 -9.84 -1.32 -15.33
C PHE A 97 -9.22 -2.14 -14.19
N VAL A 98 -8.09 -1.69 -13.65
CA VAL A 98 -7.41 -2.42 -12.56
C VAL A 98 -8.25 -2.45 -11.28
N ALA A 99 -8.91 -1.34 -10.91
CA ALA A 99 -9.79 -1.32 -9.75
C ALA A 99 -10.99 -2.27 -9.91
N ASP A 100 -11.55 -2.40 -11.13
CA ASP A 100 -12.60 -3.37 -11.41
C ASP A 100 -12.12 -4.82 -11.29
N VAL A 101 -10.92 -5.10 -11.78
CA VAL A 101 -10.34 -6.45 -11.65
C VAL A 101 -10.10 -6.79 -10.17
N ILE A 102 -9.56 -5.85 -9.39
CA ILE A 102 -9.39 -6.03 -7.93
C ILE A 102 -10.74 -6.34 -7.27
N ARG A 103 -11.77 -5.54 -7.56
CA ARG A 103 -13.11 -5.71 -6.99
C ARG A 103 -13.69 -7.08 -7.32
N ARG A 104 -13.74 -7.44 -8.61
CA ARG A 104 -14.29 -8.72 -9.09
C ARG A 104 -13.51 -9.92 -8.54
N THR A 105 -12.17 -9.84 -8.50
CA THR A 105 -11.35 -10.91 -7.94
C THR A 105 -11.64 -11.11 -6.46
N ALA A 106 -11.74 -10.03 -5.70
CA ALA A 106 -12.09 -10.09 -4.27
C ALA A 106 -13.49 -10.69 -4.05
N GLU A 107 -14.49 -10.30 -4.85
CA GLU A 107 -15.85 -10.87 -4.83
C GLU A 107 -15.84 -12.38 -5.11
N GLN A 108 -15.09 -12.81 -6.13
CA GLN A 108 -14.99 -14.23 -6.50
C GLN A 108 -14.35 -15.09 -5.42
N ILE A 109 -13.32 -14.56 -4.74
CA ILE A 109 -12.58 -15.32 -3.71
C ILE A 109 -13.36 -15.35 -2.39
N THR A 110 -13.94 -14.23 -1.99
CA THR A 110 -14.67 -14.16 -0.70
C THR A 110 -16.09 -14.71 -0.78
N GLY A 111 -16.66 -14.80 -1.97
CA GLY A 111 -18.08 -15.15 -2.17
C GLY A 111 -19.05 -14.06 -1.70
N GLU A 112 -18.56 -12.88 -1.37
CA GLU A 112 -19.32 -11.78 -0.78
C GLU A 112 -19.20 -10.52 -1.62
N PRO A 113 -20.24 -9.67 -1.69
CA PRO A 113 -20.18 -8.42 -2.44
C PRO A 113 -19.09 -7.49 -1.90
N ILE A 114 -18.38 -6.85 -2.79
CA ILE A 114 -17.41 -5.80 -2.49
C ILE A 114 -17.98 -4.44 -2.92
N ASP A 115 -18.12 -3.54 -1.97
CA ASP A 115 -18.72 -2.23 -2.23
C ASP A 115 -17.81 -1.33 -3.06
N VAL A 116 -16.53 -1.32 -2.72
CA VAL A 116 -15.53 -0.40 -3.27
C VAL A 116 -14.22 -1.14 -3.52
N ALA A 117 -13.51 -0.76 -4.59
CA ALA A 117 -12.09 -1.10 -4.70
C ALA A 117 -11.25 0.17 -4.95
N LEU A 118 -10.02 0.17 -4.43
CA LEU A 118 -9.05 1.26 -4.55
C LEU A 118 -7.75 0.79 -5.15
N GLN A 119 -7.27 1.49 -6.16
CA GLN A 119 -5.93 1.34 -6.75
C GLN A 119 -5.22 2.69 -6.80
N ASN A 120 -4.02 2.77 -6.21
CA ASN A 120 -3.19 3.96 -6.31
C ASN A 120 -2.48 4.04 -7.67
N SER A 121 -2.39 5.24 -8.23
CA SER A 121 -1.72 5.49 -9.51
C SER A 121 -0.23 5.13 -9.50
N GLY A 122 0.44 5.26 -8.35
CA GLY A 122 1.85 4.89 -8.19
C GLY A 122 2.12 3.39 -8.39
N GLY A 123 1.13 2.54 -8.17
CA GLY A 123 1.19 1.11 -8.43
C GLY A 123 1.18 0.74 -9.91
N LEU A 124 0.70 1.63 -10.78
CA LEU A 124 0.62 1.43 -12.22
C LEU A 124 1.78 2.15 -12.91
N ARG A 125 2.71 1.41 -13.53
CA ARG A 125 3.97 1.97 -14.03
C ARG A 125 3.97 2.27 -15.52
N ARG A 126 3.18 1.56 -16.31
CA ARG A 126 3.09 1.69 -17.77
C ARG A 126 1.62 1.66 -18.22
N PRO A 127 1.27 2.31 -19.34
CA PRO A 127 -0.02 2.09 -20.00
C PRO A 127 -0.08 0.71 -20.64
N ILE A 128 -1.29 0.23 -20.98
CA ILE A 128 -1.51 -0.92 -21.86
C ILE A 128 -1.91 -0.36 -23.22
N ALA A 129 -1.10 -0.59 -24.24
CA ALA A 129 -1.41 -0.17 -25.59
C ALA A 129 -2.51 -1.05 -26.21
N ARG A 130 -3.29 -0.47 -27.12
CA ARG A 130 -4.20 -1.22 -28.00
C ARG A 130 -3.47 -2.35 -28.72
N GLY A 131 -4.09 -3.52 -28.80
CA GLY A 131 -3.51 -4.69 -29.48
C GLY A 131 -3.20 -5.82 -28.52
N LYS A 132 -2.16 -6.58 -28.81
CA LYS A 132 -1.77 -7.77 -28.04
C LYS A 132 -1.27 -7.37 -26.64
N ILE A 133 -1.77 -8.06 -25.63
CA ILE A 133 -1.27 -7.99 -24.27
C ILE A 133 -0.42 -9.22 -24.01
N THR A 134 0.85 -9.02 -23.67
CA THR A 134 1.75 -10.10 -23.29
C THR A 134 1.88 -10.23 -21.77
N LEU A 135 2.42 -11.35 -21.30
CA LEU A 135 2.75 -11.52 -19.89
C LEU A 135 3.68 -10.40 -19.42
N GLY A 136 4.72 -10.08 -20.19
CA GLY A 136 5.65 -8.98 -19.92
C GLY A 136 4.96 -7.63 -19.80
N THR A 137 3.95 -7.36 -20.63
CA THR A 137 3.15 -6.12 -20.50
C THR A 137 2.60 -5.95 -19.09
N ILE A 138 2.05 -7.02 -18.49
CA ILE A 138 1.46 -6.92 -17.15
C ILE A 138 2.53 -6.80 -16.06
N TYR A 139 3.69 -7.44 -16.22
CA TYR A 139 4.85 -7.24 -15.34
C TYR A 139 5.37 -5.78 -15.39
N GLU A 140 5.34 -5.13 -16.56
CA GLU A 140 5.71 -3.71 -16.69
C GLU A 140 4.64 -2.77 -16.12
N VAL A 141 3.35 -3.11 -16.25
CA VAL A 141 2.23 -2.32 -15.68
C VAL A 141 2.23 -2.40 -14.16
N MET A 142 2.34 -3.61 -13.61
CA MET A 142 2.26 -3.90 -12.17
C MET A 142 3.47 -4.73 -11.71
N PRO A 143 4.65 -4.10 -11.50
CA PRO A 143 5.88 -4.81 -11.13
C PRO A 143 5.96 -5.22 -9.65
N PHE A 144 4.93 -4.92 -8.87
CA PHE A 144 4.90 -5.16 -7.43
C PHE A 144 4.22 -6.49 -7.07
N GLU A 145 4.64 -7.08 -5.93
CA GLU A 145 4.04 -8.28 -5.35
C GLU A 145 2.91 -7.96 -4.36
N ASN A 146 2.25 -6.81 -4.54
CA ASN A 146 1.17 -6.39 -3.65
C ASN A 146 -0.01 -7.36 -3.73
N GLN A 147 -0.41 -7.89 -2.57
CA GLN A 147 -1.56 -8.78 -2.44
C GLN A 147 -2.87 -8.01 -2.35
N ILE A 148 -3.92 -8.56 -2.92
CA ILE A 148 -5.28 -8.04 -2.72
C ILE A 148 -5.75 -8.42 -1.32
N VAL A 149 -6.23 -7.43 -0.57
CA VAL A 149 -6.87 -7.60 0.73
C VAL A 149 -8.26 -6.98 0.72
N VAL A 150 -9.20 -7.58 1.44
CA VAL A 150 -10.53 -7.03 1.68
C VAL A 150 -10.58 -6.48 3.10
N LEU A 151 -10.97 -5.24 3.23
CA LEU A 151 -11.06 -4.49 4.49
C LEU A 151 -12.53 -4.22 4.82
N GLU A 152 -12.95 -4.47 6.05
CA GLU A 152 -14.21 -3.94 6.58
C GLU A 152 -13.93 -2.61 7.27
N ILE A 153 -14.45 -1.53 6.70
CA ILE A 153 -14.26 -0.16 7.18
C ILE A 153 -15.60 0.51 7.45
N SER A 154 -15.61 1.51 8.35
CA SER A 154 -16.80 2.34 8.55
C SER A 154 -16.98 3.33 7.39
N GLY A 155 -18.21 3.81 7.20
CA GLY A 155 -18.47 4.88 6.24
C GLY A 155 -17.71 6.17 6.56
N GLU A 156 -17.42 6.45 7.83
CA GLU A 156 -16.52 7.56 8.21
C GLU A 156 -15.12 7.38 7.63
N THR A 157 -14.56 6.15 7.74
CA THR A 157 -13.24 5.83 7.16
C THR A 157 -13.28 5.94 5.64
N LEU A 158 -14.35 5.48 4.99
CA LEU A 158 -14.52 5.60 3.54
C LEU A 158 -14.63 7.06 3.10
N LEU A 159 -15.38 7.89 3.82
CA LEU A 159 -15.47 9.33 3.54
C LEU A 159 -14.10 10.02 3.76
N ALA A 160 -13.36 9.64 4.80
CA ALA A 160 -12.01 10.14 5.06
C ALA A 160 -11.04 9.77 3.92
N LEU A 161 -11.11 8.53 3.41
CA LEU A 161 -10.36 8.05 2.26
C LEU A 161 -10.66 8.90 1.02
N ILE A 162 -11.94 9.11 0.70
CA ILE A 162 -12.36 9.89 -0.48
C ILE A 162 -11.91 11.35 -0.37
N ARG A 163 -12.05 11.97 0.83
CA ARG A 163 -11.56 13.33 1.08
C ARG A 163 -10.04 13.42 0.91
N HIS A 164 -9.30 12.43 1.44
CA HIS A 164 -7.85 12.39 1.29
C HIS A 164 -7.43 12.28 -0.19
N LEU A 165 -8.09 11.39 -0.95
CA LEU A 165 -7.85 11.20 -2.38
C LEU A 165 -8.06 12.50 -3.15
N VAL A 166 -9.18 13.20 -2.90
CA VAL A 166 -9.55 14.45 -3.58
C VAL A 166 -8.62 15.59 -3.16
N ALA A 167 -8.36 15.78 -1.87
CA ALA A 167 -7.49 16.85 -1.36
C ALA A 167 -6.04 16.70 -1.84
N ARG A 168 -5.49 15.47 -1.81
CA ARG A 168 -4.13 15.19 -2.26
C ARG A 168 -3.93 15.41 -3.76
N GLY A 169 -4.91 15.03 -4.56
CA GLY A 169 -4.88 15.17 -6.01
C GLY A 169 -5.22 16.58 -6.49
N ASN A 170 -5.88 17.36 -5.65
CA ASN A 170 -6.52 18.61 -6.06
C ASN A 170 -7.34 18.36 -7.32
N GLU A 171 -7.09 19.06 -8.43
CA GLU A 171 -7.75 18.84 -9.71
C GLU A 171 -7.08 17.74 -10.58
N ARG A 172 -6.11 17.01 -10.03
CA ARG A 172 -5.33 15.96 -10.71
C ARG A 172 -5.40 14.62 -9.98
N VAL A 173 -6.57 14.24 -9.50
CA VAL A 173 -6.80 12.94 -8.87
C VAL A 173 -6.51 11.83 -9.89
N THR A 174 -5.50 11.00 -9.61
CA THR A 174 -5.06 9.92 -10.50
C THR A 174 -5.21 8.52 -9.89
N ASP A 175 -5.55 8.43 -8.61
CA ASP A 175 -5.88 7.16 -7.98
C ASP A 175 -7.30 6.75 -8.39
N ALA A 176 -7.54 5.46 -8.55
CA ALA A 176 -8.77 4.92 -9.10
C ALA A 176 -9.63 4.24 -8.05
N LEU A 177 -10.93 4.43 -8.17
CA LEU A 177 -11.94 3.72 -7.39
C LEU A 177 -12.88 2.93 -8.32
N SER A 178 -13.36 1.80 -7.85
CA SER A 178 -14.48 1.03 -8.42
C SER A 178 -15.63 1.00 -7.44
N GLY A 179 -16.88 1.07 -7.92
CA GLY A 179 -18.08 1.06 -7.08
C GLY A 179 -18.43 2.41 -6.45
N VAL A 180 -17.70 3.49 -6.78
CA VAL A 180 -17.91 4.84 -6.24
C VAL A 180 -18.05 5.85 -7.37
N GLN A 181 -18.95 6.81 -7.19
CA GLN A 181 -19.08 8.01 -8.01
C GLN A 181 -18.76 9.24 -7.16
N ILE A 182 -17.86 10.10 -7.63
CA ILE A 182 -17.39 11.28 -6.89
C ILE A 182 -17.53 12.51 -7.77
N VAL A 183 -18.13 13.56 -7.21
CA VAL A 183 -18.08 14.91 -7.75
C VAL A 183 -17.26 15.77 -6.79
N ALA A 184 -16.23 16.42 -7.31
CA ALA A 184 -15.32 17.27 -6.55
C ALA A 184 -15.24 18.68 -7.15
N CYS A 185 -14.88 19.66 -6.31
CA CYS A 185 -14.58 21.02 -6.73
C CYS A 185 -13.50 21.60 -5.83
N ARG A 186 -12.44 22.16 -6.43
CA ARG A 186 -11.34 22.84 -5.71
C ARG A 186 -10.75 22.04 -4.56
N GLY A 187 -10.55 20.74 -4.78
CA GLY A 187 -10.00 19.85 -3.76
C GLY A 187 -10.98 19.41 -2.66
N GLU A 188 -12.27 19.73 -2.80
CA GLU A 188 -13.33 19.32 -1.88
C GLU A 188 -14.30 18.34 -2.53
N VAL A 189 -14.74 17.35 -1.77
CA VAL A 189 -15.80 16.43 -2.18
C VAL A 189 -17.15 17.12 -2.08
N LYS A 190 -17.89 17.20 -3.18
CA LYS A 190 -19.26 17.71 -3.21
C LYS A 190 -20.28 16.60 -3.09
N THR A 191 -20.01 15.47 -3.76
CA THR A 191 -20.86 14.28 -3.70
C THR A 191 -19.98 13.04 -3.76
N ALA A 192 -20.34 12.03 -2.97
CA ALA A 192 -19.75 10.69 -3.03
C ALA A 192 -20.86 9.65 -2.84
N LEU A 193 -21.02 8.78 -3.84
CA LEU A 193 -22.05 7.75 -3.85
C LEU A 193 -21.40 6.38 -4.00
N VAL A 194 -21.85 5.41 -3.21
CA VAL A 194 -21.53 3.98 -3.38
C VAL A 194 -22.78 3.28 -3.89
N ASN A 195 -22.68 2.59 -5.02
CA ASN A 195 -23.83 1.93 -5.66
C ASN A 195 -25.05 2.88 -5.83
N GLY A 196 -24.78 4.16 -6.18
CA GLY A 196 -25.81 5.20 -6.41
C GLY A 196 -26.43 5.76 -5.13
N ARG A 197 -25.95 5.40 -3.93
CA ARG A 197 -26.47 5.87 -2.64
C ARG A 197 -25.42 6.70 -1.89
N ALA A 198 -25.86 7.70 -1.15
CA ALA A 198 -24.99 8.45 -0.26
C ALA A 198 -24.33 7.52 0.78
N ILE A 199 -23.08 7.80 1.11
CA ILE A 199 -22.34 7.01 2.09
C ILE A 199 -22.90 7.30 3.49
N ASP A 200 -23.39 6.27 4.17
CA ASP A 200 -23.79 6.33 5.57
C ASP A 200 -22.51 6.21 6.45
N PRO A 201 -22.15 7.24 7.24
CA PRO A 201 -20.96 7.22 8.08
C PRO A 201 -20.90 6.03 9.04
N HIS A 202 -22.05 5.54 9.50
CA HIS A 202 -22.15 4.47 10.51
C HIS A 202 -22.24 3.07 9.92
N ALA A 203 -22.52 2.95 8.62
CA ALA A 203 -22.55 1.67 7.94
C ALA A 203 -21.14 1.07 7.79
N THR A 204 -21.10 -0.24 7.57
CA THR A 204 -19.86 -0.95 7.24
C THR A 204 -19.80 -1.18 5.74
N TYR A 205 -18.64 -0.90 5.16
CA TYR A 205 -18.33 -1.09 3.74
C TYR A 205 -17.18 -2.06 3.58
N ARG A 206 -17.24 -2.88 2.52
CA ARG A 206 -16.15 -3.77 2.12
C ARG A 206 -15.34 -3.11 1.01
N LEU A 207 -14.07 -2.83 1.33
CA LEU A 207 -13.10 -2.21 0.44
C LEU A 207 -12.05 -3.24 0.03
N ALA A 208 -11.93 -3.54 -1.27
CA ALA A 208 -10.81 -4.30 -1.80
C ALA A 208 -9.66 -3.36 -2.21
N THR A 209 -8.45 -3.67 -1.80
CA THR A 209 -7.27 -2.86 -2.13
C THR A 209 -5.99 -3.69 -1.97
N SER A 210 -4.81 -3.06 -2.05
CA SER A 210 -3.54 -3.72 -1.78
C SER A 210 -3.17 -3.73 -0.30
N ASP A 211 -2.41 -4.73 0.12
CA ASP A 211 -1.77 -4.80 1.42
C ASP A 211 -0.88 -3.56 1.69
N TYR A 212 -0.20 -3.06 0.65
CA TYR A 212 0.59 -1.82 0.71
C TYR A 212 -0.27 -0.61 1.12
N LEU A 213 -1.47 -0.45 0.55
CA LEU A 213 -2.36 0.66 0.90
C LEU A 213 -2.99 0.47 2.28
N HIS A 214 -3.35 -0.76 2.64
CA HIS A 214 -3.81 -1.10 3.98
C HIS A 214 -2.80 -0.69 5.06
N GLN A 215 -1.51 -0.90 4.81
CA GLN A 215 -0.42 -0.50 5.73
C GLN A 215 -0.11 1.00 5.73
N GLY A 216 -0.95 1.82 5.10
CA GLY A 216 -0.80 3.28 5.04
C GLY A 216 0.03 3.79 3.88
N GLY A 217 0.41 2.93 2.93
CA GLY A 217 1.11 3.33 1.73
C GLY A 217 0.37 4.42 0.96
N SER A 218 1.09 5.27 0.24
CA SER A 218 0.55 6.43 -0.48
C SER A 218 -0.26 7.41 0.40
N GLY A 219 -0.04 7.39 1.73
CA GLY A 219 -0.71 8.28 2.67
C GLY A 219 -2.11 7.83 3.10
N TYR A 220 -2.53 6.61 2.76
CA TYR A 220 -3.82 6.05 3.16
C TYR A 220 -3.81 5.46 4.59
N ALA A 221 -3.23 6.19 5.57
CA ALA A 221 -3.09 5.75 6.95
C ALA A 221 -4.42 5.34 7.62
N MET A 222 -5.57 5.93 7.19
CA MET A 222 -6.89 5.59 7.68
C MET A 222 -7.28 4.14 7.41
N LEU A 223 -6.68 3.48 6.44
CA LEU A 223 -6.97 2.08 6.12
C LEU A 223 -6.37 1.09 7.13
N ALA A 224 -5.35 1.51 7.90
CA ALA A 224 -4.78 0.69 8.96
C ALA A 224 -5.75 0.45 10.14
N THR A 225 -6.84 1.24 10.23
CA THR A 225 -7.88 1.11 11.26
C THR A 225 -9.04 0.19 10.86
N ALA A 226 -8.89 -0.57 9.79
CA ALA A 226 -9.91 -1.53 9.34
C ALA A 226 -10.30 -2.51 10.45
N ARG A 227 -11.60 -2.75 10.62
CA ARG A 227 -12.14 -3.66 11.65
C ARG A 227 -11.81 -5.12 11.37
N ARG A 228 -11.72 -5.48 10.11
CA ARG A 228 -11.39 -6.81 9.63
C ARG A 228 -10.54 -6.71 8.38
N VAL A 229 -9.58 -7.62 8.26
CA VAL A 229 -8.69 -7.74 7.09
C VAL A 229 -8.73 -9.18 6.61
N LEU A 230 -9.11 -9.38 5.36
CA LEU A 230 -9.17 -10.69 4.71
C LEU A 230 -8.18 -10.71 3.54
N PRO A 231 -7.03 -11.38 3.67
CA PRO A 231 -6.13 -11.58 2.55
C PRO A 231 -6.75 -12.55 1.54
N THR A 232 -6.61 -12.25 0.25
CA THR A 232 -7.12 -13.14 -0.82
C THR A 232 -6.12 -14.21 -1.22
N GLY A 233 -4.84 -14.06 -0.86
CA GLY A 233 -3.76 -14.93 -1.29
C GLY A 233 -3.30 -14.70 -2.73
N LEU A 234 -3.86 -13.73 -3.46
CA LEU A 234 -3.48 -13.36 -4.81
C LEU A 234 -2.88 -11.97 -4.87
N THR A 235 -1.85 -11.80 -5.69
CA THR A 235 -1.33 -10.48 -6.05
C THR A 235 -2.25 -9.82 -7.07
N ILE A 236 -2.21 -8.47 -7.11
CA ILE A 236 -2.95 -7.70 -8.14
C ILE A 236 -2.50 -8.12 -9.54
N ARG A 237 -1.21 -8.39 -9.74
CA ARG A 237 -0.66 -8.84 -11.02
C ARG A 237 -1.23 -10.19 -11.45
N GLU A 238 -1.30 -11.18 -10.57
CA GLU A 238 -1.90 -12.48 -10.85
C GLU A 238 -3.38 -12.35 -11.19
N ALA A 239 -4.12 -11.50 -10.44
CA ALA A 239 -5.51 -11.21 -10.74
C ALA A 239 -5.70 -10.62 -12.15
N LEU A 240 -4.85 -9.66 -12.54
CA LEU A 240 -4.87 -9.08 -13.88
C LEU A 240 -4.59 -10.13 -14.96
N ILE A 241 -3.57 -10.98 -14.78
CA ILE A 241 -3.22 -12.03 -15.71
C ILE A 241 -4.37 -13.04 -15.85
N ALA A 242 -4.95 -13.48 -14.74
CA ALA A 242 -6.06 -14.42 -14.73
C ALA A 242 -7.29 -13.83 -15.43
N PHE A 243 -7.63 -12.58 -15.12
CA PHE A 243 -8.76 -11.90 -15.75
C PHE A 243 -8.58 -11.74 -17.27
N ILE A 244 -7.41 -11.26 -17.73
CA ILE A 244 -7.13 -11.10 -19.16
C ILE A 244 -7.18 -12.43 -19.91
N ARG A 245 -6.66 -13.48 -19.32
CA ARG A 245 -6.73 -14.84 -19.90
C ARG A 245 -8.17 -15.34 -19.98
N SER A 246 -8.99 -15.10 -18.97
CA SER A 246 -10.41 -15.51 -18.99
C SER A 246 -11.20 -14.77 -20.07
N GLU A 247 -10.96 -13.47 -20.25
CA GLU A 247 -11.57 -12.70 -21.32
C GLU A 247 -11.14 -13.20 -22.71
N ALA A 248 -9.84 -13.46 -22.88
CA ALA A 248 -9.31 -14.02 -24.12
C ALA A 248 -9.88 -15.40 -24.45
N ALA A 249 -10.01 -16.29 -23.45
CA ALA A 249 -10.62 -17.61 -23.63
C ALA A 249 -12.10 -17.51 -24.03
N ALA A 250 -12.79 -16.45 -23.60
CA ALA A 250 -14.17 -16.15 -24.00
C ALA A 250 -14.26 -15.34 -25.31
N GLY A 251 -13.13 -15.15 -26.05
CA GLY A 251 -13.08 -14.42 -27.31
C GLY A 251 -13.24 -12.89 -27.16
N ARG A 252 -13.19 -12.35 -25.94
CA ARG A 252 -13.36 -10.95 -25.67
C ARG A 252 -12.02 -10.22 -25.54
N ALA A 253 -12.01 -8.97 -25.93
CA ALA A 253 -10.91 -8.05 -25.68
C ALA A 253 -11.16 -7.26 -24.39
N ILE A 254 -10.07 -6.74 -23.81
CA ILE A 254 -10.17 -5.80 -22.71
C ILE A 254 -10.65 -4.46 -23.25
N VAL A 255 -11.72 -3.94 -22.65
CA VAL A 255 -12.32 -2.65 -22.95
C VAL A 255 -12.21 -1.77 -21.72
N ALA A 256 -11.97 -0.46 -21.92
CA ALA A 256 -12.00 0.50 -20.83
C ALA A 256 -13.39 0.59 -20.22
N PRO A 257 -13.53 0.67 -18.89
CA PRO A 257 -14.81 0.98 -18.28
C PRO A 257 -15.33 2.34 -18.77
N VAL A 258 -16.62 2.38 -19.13
CA VAL A 258 -17.27 3.58 -19.70
C VAL A 258 -17.80 4.51 -18.60
N GLU A 259 -17.94 4.00 -17.37
CA GLU A 259 -18.52 4.75 -16.26
C GLU A 259 -17.64 5.93 -15.83
N GLU A 260 -18.25 7.10 -15.77
CA GLU A 260 -17.63 8.29 -15.23
C GLU A 260 -17.69 8.26 -13.69
N ARG A 261 -16.60 7.85 -13.07
CA ARG A 261 -16.48 7.63 -11.61
C ARG A 261 -16.02 8.85 -10.85
N PHE A 262 -15.38 9.79 -11.55
CA PHE A 262 -14.83 10.99 -10.95
C PHE A 262 -15.04 12.18 -11.89
N ARG A 263 -15.70 13.23 -11.38
CA ARG A 263 -15.93 14.49 -12.10
C ARG A 263 -15.48 15.68 -11.27
N ILE A 264 -15.02 16.71 -11.95
CA ILE A 264 -14.77 18.03 -11.36
C ILE A 264 -15.86 18.95 -11.86
N GLU A 265 -16.75 19.34 -10.98
CA GLU A 265 -17.83 20.27 -11.27
C GLU A 265 -17.82 21.41 -10.25
N CYS A 266 -17.48 22.61 -10.70
CA CYS A 266 -17.52 23.79 -9.87
C CYS A 266 -18.61 24.73 -10.33
N PRO A 267 -19.39 25.36 -9.42
CA PRO A 267 -20.32 26.38 -9.79
C PRO A 267 -19.57 27.53 -10.47
N GLU A 268 -20.17 28.08 -11.51
CA GLU A 268 -19.69 29.31 -12.16
C GLU A 268 -19.59 30.43 -11.10
N ARG A 269 -18.56 31.25 -11.22
CA ARG A 269 -18.35 32.39 -10.32
C ARG A 269 -19.28 33.55 -10.72
#